data_7293ea42814ac33892330686b9b53076
#
_entry.id   7293ea42814ac33892330686b9b53076
#
_cell.length_a   1.000
_cell.length_b   1.000
_cell.length_c   1.000
_cell.angle_alpha   90.00
_cell.angle_beta   90.00
_cell.angle_gamma   90.00
#
_symmetry.space_group_name_H-M   'P 1'
#
loop_
_entity.id
_entity.type
_entity.pdbx_description
1 polymer ?
#
loop_
_entity_poly.entity_id
_entity_poly.type
_entity_poly.pdbx_seq_one_letter_code
_entity_poly.pdbx_strand_id
1 'polypeptide(L)'
;ESQAVARVFPDGVPCSSTKPMTGHTLGAAGALEAAFCWLSLTHGNTLAPHVWDGQADPALPALRWVTPGQTLALTPQRCLMSNSFAFGGNNVSLIIGDAP
;
A
#
# COMPACT_ATOMS: atom_id res chain seq x y z
N GLU A 1 -10.44 6.69 0.98
CA GLU A 1 -9.31 6.15 0.18
C GLU A 1 -9.77 5.09 -0.82
N SER A 2 -10.50 4.05 -0.40
CA SER A 2 -10.95 2.95 -1.27
C SER A 2 -11.65 3.43 -2.56
N GLN A 3 -12.52 4.43 -2.46
CA GLN A 3 -13.20 5.02 -3.63
C GLN A 3 -12.21 5.70 -4.59
N ALA A 4 -11.18 6.37 -4.06
CA ALA A 4 -10.16 7.02 -4.87
C ALA A 4 -9.29 5.99 -5.59
N VAL A 5 -8.87 4.94 -4.89
CA VAL A 5 -8.09 3.85 -5.47
C VAL A 5 -8.86 3.16 -6.60
N ALA A 6 -10.13 2.81 -6.38
CA ALA A 6 -10.96 2.17 -7.40
C ALA A 6 -11.17 3.06 -8.63
N ARG A 7 -11.20 4.37 -8.45
CA ARG A 7 -11.36 5.34 -9.54
C ARG A 7 -10.08 5.52 -10.36
N VAL A 8 -8.92 5.58 -9.69
CA VAL A 8 -7.62 5.76 -10.34
C VAL A 8 -7.13 4.46 -11.01
N PHE A 9 -7.44 3.32 -10.39
CA PHE A 9 -7.05 2.00 -10.87
C PHE A 9 -8.27 1.11 -11.14
N PRO A 10 -9.03 1.38 -12.22
CA PRO A 10 -10.29 0.66 -12.49
C PRO A 10 -10.10 -0.84 -12.70
N ASP A 11 -8.93 -1.27 -13.18
CA ASP A 11 -8.57 -2.69 -13.34
C ASP A 11 -7.97 -3.31 -12.08
N GLY A 12 -7.89 -2.53 -11.00
CA GLY A 12 -7.33 -2.94 -9.72
C GLY A 12 -5.80 -2.80 -9.65
N VAL A 13 -5.33 -2.64 -8.43
CA VAL A 13 -3.90 -2.61 -8.08
C VAL A 13 -3.75 -3.32 -6.73
N PRO A 14 -2.66 -4.06 -6.49
CA PRO A 14 -2.43 -4.65 -5.16
C PRO A 14 -2.37 -3.57 -4.08
N CYS A 15 -3.18 -3.72 -3.05
CA CYS A 15 -3.31 -2.78 -1.94
C CYS A 15 -3.06 -3.46 -0.61
N SER A 16 -2.48 -2.75 0.34
CA SER A 16 -2.40 -3.19 1.73
C SER A 16 -2.31 -2.03 2.70
N SER A 17 -2.63 -2.31 3.96
CA SER A 17 -2.25 -1.49 5.09
C SER A 17 -1.45 -2.35 6.06
N THR A 18 -0.34 -1.84 6.55
CA THR A 18 0.49 -2.52 7.56
C THR A 18 0.06 -2.22 8.98
N LYS A 19 -0.87 -1.30 9.17
CA LYS A 19 -1.34 -0.86 10.50
C LYS A 19 -1.93 -1.97 11.38
N PRO A 20 -2.58 -3.03 10.84
CA PRO A 20 -2.98 -4.16 11.66
C PRO A 20 -1.81 -4.90 12.34
N MET A 21 -0.61 -4.85 11.73
CA MET A 21 0.60 -5.50 12.27
C MET A 21 1.45 -4.58 13.14
N THR A 22 1.49 -3.29 12.83
CA THR A 22 2.39 -2.31 13.47
C THR A 22 1.68 -1.35 14.41
N GLY A 23 0.37 -1.19 14.29
CA GLY A 23 -0.36 -0.07 14.84
C GLY A 23 -0.18 1.20 14.01
N HIS A 24 -0.96 2.22 14.33
CA HIS A 24 -0.82 3.54 13.72
C HIS A 24 0.25 4.33 14.47
N THR A 25 1.43 4.47 13.90
CA THR A 25 2.58 5.12 14.54
C THR A 25 2.56 6.65 14.44
N LEU A 26 1.42 7.23 14.11
CA LEU A 26 1.16 8.68 14.06
C LEU A 26 2.18 9.41 13.17
N GLY A 27 2.97 10.33 13.73
CA GLY A 27 3.96 11.11 12.99
C GLY A 27 5.04 10.28 12.30
N ALA A 28 5.32 9.07 12.78
CA ALA A 28 6.29 8.15 12.16
C ALA A 28 5.67 7.25 11.07
N ALA A 29 4.34 7.23 10.94
CA ALA A 29 3.65 6.27 10.06
C ALA A 29 4.09 6.40 8.59
N GLY A 30 4.15 7.59 8.05
CA GLY A 30 4.56 7.81 6.67
C GLY A 30 5.97 7.33 6.37
N ALA A 31 6.92 7.60 7.27
CA ALA A 31 8.31 7.14 7.13
C ALA A 31 8.42 5.62 7.23
N LEU A 32 7.69 5.01 8.17
CA LEU A 32 7.67 3.56 8.34
C LEU A 32 7.09 2.85 7.11
N GLU A 33 5.97 3.34 6.60
CA GLU A 33 5.31 2.77 5.43
C GLU A 33 6.14 2.95 4.14
N ALA A 34 6.84 4.09 4.00
CA ALA A 34 7.81 4.30 2.93
C ALA A 34 9.00 3.32 3.03
N ALA A 35 9.47 3.05 4.24
CA ALA A 35 10.52 2.05 4.46
C ALA A 35 10.07 0.64 4.05
N PHE A 36 8.81 0.26 4.29
CA PHE A 36 8.27 -1.02 3.81
C PHE A 36 8.25 -1.09 2.29
N CYS A 37 7.89 -0.02 1.60
CA CYS A 37 7.97 0.04 0.13
C CYS A 37 9.41 -0.17 -0.34
N TRP A 38 10.36 0.52 0.27
CA TRP A 38 11.78 0.37 -0.05
C TRP A 38 12.29 -1.05 0.20
N LEU A 39 11.93 -1.66 1.32
CA LEU A 39 12.29 -3.05 1.64
C LEU A 39 11.68 -4.04 0.63
N SER A 40 10.45 -3.84 0.19
CA SER A 40 9.84 -4.67 -0.86
C SER A 40 10.64 -4.63 -2.16
N LEU A 41 11.16 -3.47 -2.55
CA LEU A 41 11.96 -3.32 -3.76
C LEU A 41 13.36 -3.91 -3.63
N THR A 42 13.96 -3.89 -2.44
CA THR A 42 15.36 -4.26 -2.21
C THR A 42 15.54 -5.68 -1.65
N HIS A 43 14.48 -6.30 -1.11
CA HIS A 43 14.52 -7.57 -0.41
C HIS A 43 13.46 -8.56 -0.95
N GLY A 44 13.69 -9.12 -2.14
CA GLY A 44 12.94 -10.25 -2.67
C GLY A 44 11.57 -9.94 -3.27
N ASN A 45 11.23 -8.68 -3.50
CA ASN A 45 9.94 -8.25 -4.06
C ASN A 45 8.70 -8.66 -3.25
N THR A 46 8.85 -9.06 -2.01
CA THR A 46 7.72 -9.46 -1.18
C THR A 46 6.91 -8.23 -0.79
N LEU A 47 5.62 -8.25 -1.08
CA LEU A 47 4.69 -7.18 -0.70
C LEU A 47 4.25 -7.33 0.76
N ALA A 48 4.06 -6.20 1.44
CA ALA A 48 3.49 -6.20 2.78
C ALA A 48 2.04 -6.70 2.72
N PRO A 49 1.66 -7.76 3.47
CA PRO A 49 0.32 -8.32 3.41
C PRO A 49 -0.71 -7.42 4.10
N HIS A 50 -1.94 -7.47 3.62
CA HIS A 50 -3.08 -6.87 4.31
C HIS A 50 -3.68 -7.89 5.26
N VAL A 51 -3.39 -7.77 6.54
CA VAL A 51 -3.86 -8.68 7.59
C VAL A 51 -5.18 -8.17 8.15
N TRP A 52 -6.27 -8.90 7.91
CA TRP A 52 -7.63 -8.51 8.31
C TRP A 52 -8.52 -9.74 8.47
N ASP A 53 -9.73 -9.54 8.96
CA ASP A 53 -10.69 -10.63 9.21
C ASP A 53 -11.41 -11.16 7.95
N GLY A 54 -11.17 -10.56 6.79
CA GLY A 54 -11.79 -10.93 5.53
C GLY A 54 -13.21 -10.39 5.32
N GLN A 55 -13.73 -9.60 6.25
CA GLN A 55 -15.07 -9.04 6.18
C GLN A 55 -15.05 -7.67 5.50
N ALA A 56 -15.40 -7.64 4.20
CA ALA A 56 -15.48 -6.41 3.43
C ALA A 56 -16.72 -5.59 3.81
N ASP A 57 -16.56 -4.26 3.84
CA ASP A 57 -17.68 -3.33 3.94
C ASP A 57 -18.41 -3.27 2.59
N PRO A 58 -19.70 -3.68 2.50
CA PRO A 58 -20.42 -3.67 1.24
C PRO A 58 -20.68 -2.27 0.68
N ALA A 59 -20.53 -1.23 1.48
CA ALA A 59 -20.63 0.17 1.03
C ALA A 59 -19.39 0.70 0.31
N LEU A 60 -18.28 -0.05 0.35
CA LEU A 60 -17.01 0.34 -0.27
C LEU A 60 -16.70 -0.51 -1.50
N PRO A 61 -16.00 0.05 -2.50
CA PRO A 61 -15.53 -0.74 -3.62
C PRO A 61 -14.56 -1.83 -3.15
N ALA A 62 -14.65 -3.01 -3.77
CA ALA A 62 -13.71 -4.09 -3.53
C ALA A 62 -12.32 -3.70 -4.03
N LEU A 63 -11.29 -3.91 -3.21
CA LEU A 63 -9.89 -3.70 -3.56
C LEU A 63 -9.16 -5.05 -3.63
N ARG A 64 -8.05 -5.07 -4.34
CA ARG A 64 -7.19 -6.26 -4.45
C ARG A 64 -6.20 -6.26 -3.29
N TRP A 65 -6.59 -6.92 -2.19
CA TRP A 65 -5.75 -6.98 -1.01
C TRP A 65 -4.57 -7.93 -1.20
N VAL A 66 -3.38 -7.46 -0.80
CA VAL A 66 -2.17 -8.29 -0.79
C VAL A 66 -2.29 -9.40 0.23
N THR A 67 -2.09 -10.63 -0.22
CA THR A 67 -2.07 -11.82 0.63
C THR A 67 -0.64 -12.16 1.08
N PRO A 68 -0.45 -12.88 2.21
CA PRO A 68 0.87 -13.32 2.64
C PRO A 68 1.63 -14.08 1.54
N GLY A 69 2.88 -13.72 1.32
CA GLY A 69 3.74 -14.34 0.30
C GLY A 69 3.58 -13.78 -1.11
N GLN A 70 2.64 -12.88 -1.35
CA GLN A 70 2.48 -12.23 -2.65
C GLN A 70 3.71 -11.36 -2.97
N THR A 71 4.15 -11.41 -4.22
CA THR A 71 5.29 -10.63 -4.70
C THR A 71 4.87 -9.57 -5.71
N LEU A 72 5.68 -8.53 -5.80
CA LEU A 72 5.56 -7.50 -6.82
C LEU A 72 5.91 -8.08 -8.19
N ALA A 73 5.13 -7.75 -9.21
CA ALA A 73 5.41 -8.16 -10.58
C ALA A 73 6.78 -7.64 -11.04
N LEU A 74 7.54 -8.51 -11.68
CA LEU A 74 8.84 -8.15 -12.26
C LEU A 74 8.59 -7.42 -13.59
N THR A 75 8.58 -6.12 -13.52
CA THR A 75 8.53 -5.21 -14.67
C THR A 75 9.87 -4.49 -14.84
N PRO A 76 10.18 -3.93 -16.02
CA PRO A 76 11.41 -3.15 -16.19
C PRO A 76 11.59 -2.00 -15.21
N GLN A 77 10.48 -1.41 -14.77
CA GLN A 77 10.46 -0.38 -13.72
C GLN A 77 9.38 -0.74 -12.70
N ARG A 78 9.81 -1.21 -11.54
CA ARG A 78 8.93 -1.49 -10.41
C ARG A 78 8.68 -0.19 -9.65
N CYS A 79 7.46 0.03 -9.19
CA CYS A 79 7.16 1.13 -8.26
C CYS A 79 6.08 0.73 -7.26
N LEU A 80 6.14 1.37 -6.10
CA LEU A 80 5.18 1.24 -5.02
C LEU A 80 4.76 2.64 -4.58
N MET A 81 3.50 2.78 -4.18
CA MET A 81 2.97 4.05 -3.69
C MET A 81 2.57 3.91 -2.22
N SER A 82 3.00 4.86 -1.41
CA SER A 82 2.59 5.02 -0.03
C SER A 82 1.73 6.26 0.11
N ASN A 83 0.51 6.10 0.63
CA ASN A 83 -0.45 7.17 0.82
C ASN A 83 -0.58 7.54 2.29
N SER A 84 -0.54 8.82 2.59
CA SER A 84 -0.77 9.37 3.91
C SER A 84 -1.75 10.53 3.80
N PHE A 85 -2.98 10.33 4.29
CA PHE A 85 -4.07 11.28 4.11
C PHE A 85 -4.64 11.76 5.44
N ALA A 86 -5.17 12.98 5.43
CA ALA A 86 -5.96 13.60 6.49
C ALA A 86 -5.23 13.90 7.81
N PHE A 87 -3.93 13.71 7.89
CA PHE A 87 -3.16 14.04 9.09
C PHE A 87 -2.91 15.56 9.15
N GLY A 88 -3.68 16.24 9.99
CA GLY A 88 -3.71 17.72 10.03
C GLY A 88 -4.21 18.35 8.72
N GLY A 89 -4.96 17.60 7.90
CA GLY A 89 -5.44 18.05 6.60
C GLY A 89 -4.45 17.84 5.45
N ASN A 90 -3.26 17.31 5.71
CA ASN A 90 -2.27 17.01 4.68
C ASN A 90 -2.61 15.72 3.94
N ASN A 91 -2.40 15.71 2.63
CA ASN A 91 -2.56 14.56 1.78
C ASN A 91 -1.31 14.38 0.92
N VAL A 92 -0.63 13.26 1.08
CA VAL A 92 0.63 12.95 0.37
C VAL A 92 0.55 11.56 -0.22
N SER A 93 0.95 11.44 -1.48
CA SER A 93 1.24 10.15 -2.14
C SER A 93 2.71 10.14 -2.51
N LEU A 94 3.46 9.20 -1.97
CA LEU A 94 4.88 9.03 -2.23
C LEU A 94 5.08 7.82 -3.13
N ILE A 95 5.74 8.00 -4.26
CA ILE A 95 6.08 6.91 -5.18
C ILE A 95 7.57 6.59 -5.04
N ILE A 96 7.86 5.32 -4.77
CA ILE A 96 9.22 4.79 -4.65
C ILE A 96 9.37 3.69 -5.69
N GLY A 97 10.41 3.73 -6.48
CA GLY A 97 10.62 2.76 -7.55
C GLY A 97 12.05 2.63 -8.00
N ASP A 98 12.25 1.77 -8.98
CA ASP A 98 13.55 1.59 -9.62
C ASP A 98 13.94 2.87 -10.37
N ALA A 99 15.25 3.14 -10.43
CA ALA A 99 15.77 4.22 -11.26
C ALA A 99 15.46 3.97 -12.74
N PRO A 100 15.21 5.02 -13.51
CA PRO A 100 14.96 4.88 -14.94
C PRO A 100 16.20 4.38 -15.70
#